data_3cf8c29c86dd9cd1b29ec9148f29c6fb
#
_entry.id   3cf8c29c86dd9cd1b29ec9148f29c6fb
#
_cell.length_a   1.000
_cell.length_b   1.000
_cell.length_c   1.000
_cell.angle_alpha   90.00
_cell.angle_beta   90.00
_cell.angle_gamma   90.00
#
_symmetry.space_group_name_H-M   'P 1'
#
loop_
_entity.id
_entity.type
_entity.pdbx_description
1 polymer ?
#
loop_
_entity_poly.entity_id
_entity_poly.type
_entity_poly.pdbx_seq_one_letter_code
_entity_poly.pdbx_strand_id
1 'polypeptide(L)'
;KAYEYPNGWFNRMILGDSLVVMNSLLQYEHMAGQVQMVYIDPPYGVKFGSNFQPFVRKRDVSHGADEDLTREPEMVKAYRDTWELGLHSYLTYLRDRLLVTRDLLTDSGSVFVQISDENLHHVREVMDEVFGAENALAVITVVKTSAQESGRLPSVCDYLVWYARDAGRMKFNRVWQAKSASDPGVSDYNRVQLPNGSRRPMSRQEMEDWSKLPEGARPYTQDNLTSSRPAGAGDLATYEFNDQ
;
A
#
# COMPACT_ATOMS: atom_id res chain seq x y z
N LYS A 1 28.27 -7.80 -5.40
CA LYS A 1 27.96 -8.41 -6.73
C LYS A 1 26.85 -7.58 -7.34
N ALA A 2 27.13 -6.95 -8.49
CA ALA A 2 26.07 -6.32 -9.29
C ALA A 2 25.14 -7.44 -9.79
N TYR A 3 23.84 -7.25 -9.61
CA TYR A 3 22.85 -8.15 -10.18
C TYR A 3 22.62 -7.73 -11.64
N GLU A 4 22.84 -8.64 -12.57
CA GLU A 4 22.56 -8.43 -13.99
C GLU A 4 21.16 -9.00 -14.29
N TYR A 5 20.26 -8.14 -14.76
CA TYR A 5 18.95 -8.57 -15.19
C TYR A 5 19.00 -9.14 -16.61
N PRO A 6 18.16 -10.14 -16.93
CA PRO A 6 17.96 -10.54 -18.32
C PRO A 6 17.55 -9.34 -19.17
N ASN A 7 17.98 -9.31 -20.43
CA ASN A 7 17.65 -8.25 -21.40
C ASN A 7 18.33 -6.89 -21.20
N GLY A 8 19.46 -6.83 -20.48
CA GLY A 8 20.22 -5.58 -20.32
C GLY A 8 19.55 -4.51 -19.44
N TRP A 9 18.50 -4.88 -18.71
CA TRP A 9 17.90 -3.96 -17.74
C TRP A 9 18.82 -3.72 -16.55
N PHE A 10 18.87 -2.51 -16.03
CA PHE A 10 19.59 -2.16 -14.80
C PHE A 10 18.80 -1.15 -13.97
N ASN A 11 19.00 -1.19 -12.66
CA ASN A 11 18.41 -0.21 -11.75
C ASN A 11 19.08 1.15 -11.96
N ARG A 12 18.27 2.20 -11.91
CA ARG A 12 18.72 3.58 -12.04
C ARG A 12 18.42 4.36 -10.77
N MET A 13 19.35 5.20 -10.36
CA MET A 13 19.11 6.24 -9.37
C MET A 13 19.27 7.58 -10.10
N ILE A 14 18.21 8.40 -10.08
CA ILE A 14 18.17 9.67 -10.81
C ILE A 14 17.97 10.77 -9.78
N LEU A 15 18.92 11.70 -9.73
CA LEU A 15 18.85 12.89 -8.88
C LEU A 15 18.17 14.02 -9.64
N GLY A 16 17.22 14.70 -8.98
CA GLY A 16 16.54 15.87 -9.54
C GLY A 16 15.09 15.97 -9.05
N ASP A 17 14.39 17.02 -9.49
CA ASP A 17 12.95 17.15 -9.25
C ASP A 17 12.19 15.99 -9.92
N SER A 18 11.40 15.27 -9.15
CA SER A 18 10.70 14.08 -9.62
C SER A 18 9.71 14.37 -10.76
N LEU A 19 9.09 15.56 -10.79
CA LEU A 19 8.19 15.95 -11.89
C LEU A 19 8.95 16.07 -13.20
N VAL A 20 10.11 16.74 -13.17
CA VAL A 20 10.98 16.91 -14.34
C VAL A 20 11.52 15.56 -14.80
N VAL A 21 11.98 14.72 -13.86
CA VAL A 21 12.48 13.38 -14.16
C VAL A 21 11.40 12.52 -14.80
N MET A 22 10.21 12.43 -14.21
CA MET A 22 9.11 11.63 -14.75
C MET A 22 8.65 12.13 -16.13
N ASN A 23 8.58 13.45 -16.35
CA ASN A 23 8.30 14.00 -17.68
C ASN A 23 9.39 13.64 -18.69
N SER A 24 10.66 13.64 -18.28
CA SER A 24 11.76 13.22 -19.15
C SER A 24 11.65 11.74 -19.53
N LEU A 25 11.27 10.86 -18.60
CA LEU A 25 11.01 9.45 -18.88
C LEU A 25 9.87 9.25 -19.88
N LEU A 26 8.80 10.07 -19.78
CA LEU A 26 7.70 10.04 -20.74
C LEU A 26 8.13 10.50 -22.14
N GLN A 27 8.78 11.66 -22.22
CA GLN A 27 9.05 12.34 -23.49
C GLN A 27 10.23 11.75 -24.26
N TYR A 28 11.31 11.40 -23.56
CA TYR A 28 12.57 11.00 -24.20
C TYR A 28 12.85 9.51 -24.12
N GLU A 29 12.34 8.81 -23.11
CA GLU A 29 12.52 7.36 -22.99
C GLU A 29 11.27 6.56 -23.37
N HIS A 30 10.21 7.23 -23.78
CA HIS A 30 8.95 6.63 -24.25
C HIS A 30 8.32 5.66 -23.25
N MET A 31 8.44 5.96 -21.95
CA MET A 31 7.95 5.10 -20.89
C MET A 31 6.46 5.22 -20.60
N ALA A 32 5.68 5.90 -21.43
CA ALA A 32 4.23 5.99 -21.28
C ALA A 32 3.61 4.58 -21.28
N GLY A 33 2.80 4.30 -20.26
CA GLY A 33 2.11 3.02 -20.12
C GLY A 33 3.02 1.81 -19.91
N GLN A 34 4.27 1.99 -19.43
CA GLN A 34 5.22 0.88 -19.26
C GLN A 34 5.57 0.55 -17.81
N VAL A 35 5.19 1.40 -16.86
CA VAL A 35 5.52 1.23 -15.45
C VAL A 35 4.43 0.42 -14.76
N GLN A 36 4.78 -0.69 -14.12
CA GLN A 36 3.82 -1.56 -13.45
C GLN A 36 3.44 -1.04 -12.06
N MET A 37 4.35 -0.38 -11.36
CA MET A 37 4.12 0.14 -10.02
C MET A 37 4.90 1.44 -9.80
N VAL A 38 4.25 2.41 -9.17
CA VAL A 38 4.88 3.62 -8.65
C VAL A 38 4.63 3.71 -7.16
N TYR A 39 5.70 3.97 -6.40
CA TYR A 39 5.63 4.25 -4.98
C TYR A 39 6.12 5.67 -4.73
N ILE A 40 5.30 6.47 -4.07
CA ILE A 40 5.59 7.87 -3.76
C ILE A 40 5.63 8.02 -2.24
N ASP A 41 6.76 8.50 -1.74
CA ASP A 41 6.94 8.96 -0.36
C ASP A 41 7.14 10.48 -0.41
N PRO A 42 6.05 11.28 -0.44
CA PRO A 42 6.14 12.73 -0.58
C PRO A 42 6.43 13.38 0.78
N PRO A 43 6.83 14.65 0.82
CA PRO A 43 6.71 15.44 2.04
C PRO A 43 5.27 15.33 2.56
N TYR A 44 5.08 15.10 3.87
CA TYR A 44 3.74 14.83 4.41
C TYR A 44 2.85 16.07 4.58
N GLY A 45 3.31 17.22 4.13
CA GLY A 45 2.53 18.47 4.21
C GLY A 45 2.40 19.06 5.62
N VAL A 46 3.16 18.55 6.58
CA VAL A 46 3.18 19.05 7.96
C VAL A 46 4.24 20.14 8.13
N LYS A 47 3.95 21.15 8.96
CA LYS A 47 4.88 22.26 9.25
C LYS A 47 6.10 21.84 10.08
N PHE A 48 6.65 20.67 9.85
CA PHE A 48 7.82 20.21 10.59
C PHE A 48 9.10 20.45 9.79
N GLY A 49 10.12 20.97 10.47
CA GLY A 49 11.49 20.92 10.00
C GLY A 49 11.81 19.47 9.64
N SER A 50 12.24 19.29 8.42
CA SER A 50 12.34 18.01 7.75
C SER A 50 13.01 16.91 8.59
N ASN A 51 12.52 15.67 8.48
CA ASN A 51 13.28 14.46 8.84
C ASN A 51 14.53 14.26 7.95
N PHE A 52 14.84 15.23 7.10
CA PHE A 52 15.99 15.22 6.24
C PHE A 52 17.22 15.64 7.02
N GLN A 53 18.18 14.71 7.13
CA GLN A 53 19.49 15.01 7.69
C GLN A 53 20.41 15.56 6.58
N PRO A 54 20.64 16.86 6.51
CA PRO A 54 21.54 17.44 5.49
C PRO A 54 22.99 17.02 5.69
N PHE A 55 23.33 16.48 6.86
CA PHE A 55 24.70 16.09 7.21
C PHE A 55 24.75 14.67 7.79
N VAL A 56 25.58 13.82 7.23
CA VAL A 56 25.81 12.43 7.65
C VAL A 56 26.29 12.31 9.12
N ARG A 57 26.75 13.39 9.73
CA ARG A 57 27.32 13.41 11.09
C ARG A 57 26.52 14.18 12.15
N LYS A 58 25.43 14.84 11.77
CA LYS A 58 24.58 15.61 12.71
C LYS A 58 23.25 14.90 12.88
N ARG A 59 23.01 14.38 14.07
CA ARG A 59 21.80 13.57 14.36
C ARG A 59 20.55 14.41 14.66
N ASP A 60 20.73 15.63 15.15
CA ASP A 60 19.63 16.47 15.59
C ASP A 60 19.44 17.63 14.61
N VAL A 61 18.27 17.67 13.97
CA VAL A 61 17.81 18.79 13.15
C VAL A 61 16.87 19.61 14.03
N SER A 62 17.24 20.85 14.34
CA SER A 62 16.39 21.72 15.14
C SER A 62 15.37 22.47 14.29
N HIS A 63 14.18 22.63 14.84
CA HIS A 63 13.07 23.31 14.18
C HIS A 63 13.42 24.77 13.84
N GLY A 64 13.32 25.12 12.56
CA GLY A 64 13.44 26.51 12.10
C GLY A 64 14.86 27.06 12.04
N ALA A 65 15.90 26.24 12.17
CA ALA A 65 17.28 26.68 11.97
C ALA A 65 17.64 26.62 10.48
N ASP A 66 17.89 27.78 9.87
CA ASP A 66 18.32 27.88 8.46
C ASP A 66 19.61 27.09 8.17
N GLU A 67 20.41 26.81 9.22
CA GLU A 67 21.64 26.03 9.14
C GLU A 67 21.41 24.53 8.91
N ASP A 68 20.21 24.03 9.25
CA ASP A 68 19.81 22.63 9.12
C ASP A 68 19.04 22.35 7.81
N LEU A 69 18.80 23.38 6.98
CA LEU A 69 18.21 23.24 5.66
C LEU A 69 19.25 22.77 4.65
N THR A 70 18.82 21.88 3.73
CA THR A 70 19.70 21.50 2.64
C THR A 70 19.96 22.69 1.73
N ARG A 71 21.18 22.82 1.24
CA ARG A 71 21.57 23.87 0.28
C ARG A 71 21.31 23.48 -1.17
N GLU A 72 20.66 22.35 -1.42
CA GLU A 72 20.28 21.96 -2.77
C GLU A 72 19.11 22.84 -3.25
N PRO A 73 19.30 23.60 -4.34
CA PRO A 73 18.30 24.58 -4.81
C PRO A 73 16.92 23.98 -5.05
N GLU A 74 16.85 22.73 -5.51
CA GLU A 74 15.60 22.03 -5.81
C GLU A 74 14.84 21.68 -4.55
N MET A 75 15.52 21.26 -3.49
CA MET A 75 14.89 20.93 -2.21
C MET A 75 14.46 22.16 -1.45
N VAL A 76 15.27 23.23 -1.48
CA VAL A 76 14.91 24.54 -0.91
C VAL A 76 13.70 25.12 -1.65
N LYS A 77 13.64 24.96 -2.97
CA LYS A 77 12.51 25.39 -3.78
C LYS A 77 11.25 24.58 -3.46
N ALA A 78 11.34 23.26 -3.41
CA ALA A 78 10.21 22.39 -3.03
C ALA A 78 9.69 22.72 -1.62
N TYR A 79 10.60 22.98 -0.68
CA TYR A 79 10.25 23.39 0.67
C TYR A 79 9.56 24.76 0.70
N ARG A 80 10.12 25.79 0.05
CA ARG A 80 9.55 27.14 -0.01
C ARG A 80 8.23 27.17 -0.79
N ASP A 81 8.20 26.56 -1.96
CA ASP A 81 7.02 26.55 -2.83
C ASP A 81 5.87 25.75 -2.22
N THR A 82 6.16 24.70 -1.45
CA THR A 82 5.14 23.88 -0.78
C THR A 82 4.55 24.56 0.46
N TRP A 83 5.32 25.41 1.16
CA TRP A 83 4.91 25.97 2.44
C TRP A 83 4.51 27.46 2.38
N GLU A 84 4.95 28.18 1.39
CA GLU A 84 4.66 29.62 1.28
C GLU A 84 3.17 29.90 1.05
N LEU A 85 2.49 29.04 0.29
CA LEU A 85 1.05 29.09 0.01
C LEU A 85 0.23 28.08 0.83
N GLY A 86 0.84 27.35 1.74
CA GLY A 86 0.19 26.38 2.62
C GLY A 86 -0.26 25.09 1.93
N LEU A 87 -1.34 24.50 2.43
CA LEU A 87 -1.86 23.19 1.98
C LEU A 87 -2.14 23.14 0.47
N HIS A 88 -2.66 24.20 -0.12
CA HIS A 88 -2.99 24.23 -1.56
C HIS A 88 -1.77 24.05 -2.46
N SER A 89 -0.63 24.62 -2.11
CA SER A 89 0.61 24.41 -2.86
C SER A 89 1.08 22.97 -2.76
N TYR A 90 0.98 22.39 -1.59
CA TYR A 90 1.30 20.98 -1.38
C TYR A 90 0.41 20.05 -2.23
N LEU A 91 -0.89 20.29 -2.25
CA LEU A 91 -1.82 19.48 -3.02
C LEU A 91 -1.60 19.64 -4.53
N THR A 92 -1.29 20.86 -5.01
CA THR A 92 -0.91 21.09 -6.40
C THR A 92 0.37 20.35 -6.77
N TYR A 93 1.40 20.44 -5.92
CA TYR A 93 2.65 19.72 -6.08
C TYR A 93 2.43 18.20 -6.21
N LEU A 94 1.61 17.62 -5.34
CA LEU A 94 1.29 16.19 -5.36
C LEU A 94 0.47 15.83 -6.60
N ARG A 95 -0.55 16.61 -6.93
CA ARG A 95 -1.44 16.40 -8.07
C ARG A 95 -0.66 16.33 -9.39
N ASP A 96 0.25 17.27 -9.63
CA ASP A 96 1.04 17.30 -10.86
C ASP A 96 1.88 16.03 -11.03
N ARG A 97 2.46 15.53 -9.94
CA ARG A 97 3.23 14.26 -9.95
C ARG A 97 2.34 13.04 -10.15
N LEU A 98 1.16 13.04 -9.58
CA LEU A 98 0.19 11.96 -9.75
C LEU A 98 -0.34 11.88 -11.18
N LEU A 99 -0.55 13.04 -11.86
CA LEU A 99 -0.94 13.07 -13.27
C LEU A 99 0.11 12.39 -14.16
N VAL A 100 1.38 12.75 -13.98
CA VAL A 100 2.48 12.14 -14.74
C VAL A 100 2.65 10.65 -14.36
N THR A 101 2.46 10.32 -13.09
CA THR A 101 2.45 8.92 -12.62
C THR A 101 1.41 8.10 -13.35
N ARG A 102 0.18 8.61 -13.49
CA ARG A 102 -0.89 7.93 -14.22
C ARG A 102 -0.52 7.64 -15.67
N ASP A 103 0.15 8.58 -16.33
CA ASP A 103 0.56 8.41 -17.71
C ASP A 103 1.71 7.40 -17.88
N LEU A 104 2.58 7.27 -16.87
CA LEU A 104 3.63 6.24 -16.83
C LEU A 104 3.08 4.83 -16.62
N LEU A 105 1.98 4.67 -15.85
CA LEU A 105 1.47 3.36 -15.46
C LEU A 105 0.88 2.59 -16.64
N THR A 106 1.14 1.27 -16.66
CA THR A 106 0.39 0.32 -17.50
C THR A 106 -1.08 0.27 -17.06
N ASP A 107 -1.97 -0.18 -17.92
CA ASP A 107 -3.40 -0.35 -17.57
C ASP A 107 -3.59 -1.28 -16.35
N SER A 108 -2.71 -2.25 -16.16
CA SER A 108 -2.71 -3.14 -14.99
C SER A 108 -1.88 -2.62 -13.81
N GLY A 109 -1.35 -1.41 -13.92
CA GLY A 109 -0.44 -0.82 -12.95
C GLY A 109 -1.12 -0.24 -11.73
N SER A 110 -0.31 0.00 -10.69
CA SER A 110 -0.76 0.54 -9.40
C SER A 110 0.15 1.65 -8.91
N VAL A 111 -0.42 2.57 -8.15
CA VAL A 111 0.30 3.62 -7.41
C VAL A 111 0.05 3.47 -5.91
N PHE A 112 1.12 3.67 -5.14
CA PHE A 112 1.08 3.74 -3.67
C PHE A 112 1.60 5.10 -3.25
N VAL A 113 0.85 5.79 -2.40
CA VAL A 113 1.29 7.04 -1.78
C VAL A 113 1.35 6.85 -0.28
N GLN A 114 2.54 7.04 0.29
CA GLN A 114 2.72 7.01 1.74
C GLN A 114 2.38 8.38 2.33
N ILE A 115 1.64 8.41 3.43
CA ILE A 115 1.22 9.66 4.08
C ILE A 115 0.91 9.43 5.56
N SER A 116 1.03 10.49 6.37
CA SER A 116 0.58 10.50 7.75
C SER A 116 -0.92 10.75 7.87
N ASP A 117 -1.47 10.54 9.06
CA ASP A 117 -2.87 10.75 9.39
C ASP A 117 -3.37 12.17 9.08
N GLU A 118 -2.52 13.17 9.29
CA GLU A 118 -2.90 14.60 9.18
C GLU A 118 -3.44 14.96 7.78
N ASN A 119 -2.83 14.46 6.73
CA ASN A 119 -3.18 14.79 5.34
C ASN A 119 -3.73 13.62 4.53
N LEU A 120 -4.01 12.47 5.17
CA LEU A 120 -4.55 11.29 4.51
C LEU A 120 -5.80 11.60 3.67
N HIS A 121 -6.73 12.34 4.23
CA HIS A 121 -8.00 12.71 3.57
C HIS A 121 -7.77 13.57 2.34
N HIS A 122 -6.87 14.56 2.41
CA HIS A 122 -6.53 15.42 1.28
C HIS A 122 -5.82 14.66 0.14
N VAL A 123 -4.88 13.78 0.50
CA VAL A 123 -4.19 12.93 -0.48
C VAL A 123 -5.18 12.04 -1.19
N ARG A 124 -6.15 11.46 -0.46
CA ARG A 124 -7.18 10.62 -1.04
C ARG A 124 -8.06 11.38 -2.02
N GLU A 125 -8.50 12.59 -1.68
CA GLU A 125 -9.30 13.45 -2.58
C GLU A 125 -8.54 13.76 -3.89
N VAL A 126 -7.26 14.08 -3.81
CA VAL A 126 -6.43 14.33 -4.99
C VAL A 126 -6.25 13.05 -5.81
N MET A 127 -6.10 11.89 -5.17
CA MET A 127 -6.01 10.61 -5.88
C MET A 127 -7.34 10.23 -6.54
N ASP A 128 -8.48 10.50 -5.89
CA ASP A 128 -9.82 10.34 -6.48
C ASP A 128 -9.98 11.22 -7.74
N GLU A 129 -9.51 12.47 -7.70
CA GLU A 129 -9.52 13.38 -8.86
C GLU A 129 -8.67 12.84 -10.03
N VAL A 130 -7.46 12.35 -9.73
CA VAL A 130 -6.49 11.95 -10.77
C VAL A 130 -6.79 10.57 -11.34
N PHE A 131 -7.11 9.59 -10.49
CA PHE A 131 -7.27 8.19 -10.88
C PHE A 131 -8.73 7.75 -11.03
N GLY A 132 -9.67 8.49 -10.45
CA GLY A 132 -11.06 8.09 -10.30
C GLY A 132 -11.29 7.32 -8.97
N ALA A 133 -12.35 7.67 -8.25
CA ALA A 133 -12.70 7.04 -6.97
C ALA A 133 -12.97 5.52 -7.13
N GLU A 134 -13.44 5.08 -8.29
CA GLU A 134 -13.68 3.68 -8.65
C GLU A 134 -12.40 2.85 -8.72
N ASN A 135 -11.24 3.50 -8.87
CA ASN A 135 -9.92 2.87 -8.92
C ASN A 135 -9.21 2.84 -7.56
N ALA A 136 -9.87 3.32 -6.50
CA ALA A 136 -9.39 3.20 -5.13
C ALA A 136 -9.45 1.74 -4.65
N LEU A 137 -8.32 1.17 -4.25
CA LEU A 137 -8.24 -0.24 -3.86
C LEU A 137 -8.22 -0.42 -2.34
N ALA A 138 -7.33 0.26 -1.65
CA ALA A 138 -7.21 0.15 -0.19
C ALA A 138 -6.44 1.33 0.44
N VAL A 139 -6.68 1.51 1.74
CA VAL A 139 -5.80 2.27 2.63
C VAL A 139 -5.17 1.26 3.60
N ILE A 140 -3.86 1.09 3.48
CA ILE A 140 -3.09 0.11 4.26
C ILE A 140 -2.44 0.84 5.43
N THR A 141 -2.73 0.40 6.64
CA THR A 141 -2.13 0.94 7.86
C THR A 141 -0.77 0.32 8.10
N VAL A 142 0.25 1.16 8.30
CA VAL A 142 1.62 0.74 8.60
C VAL A 142 1.96 1.22 10.01
N VAL A 143 2.19 0.30 10.94
CA VAL A 143 2.51 0.62 12.34
C VAL A 143 3.96 1.09 12.44
N LYS A 144 4.18 2.24 13.09
CA LYS A 144 5.51 2.77 13.43
C LYS A 144 5.98 2.29 14.80
N THR A 145 7.28 2.27 15.00
CA THR A 145 7.93 1.60 16.15
C THR A 145 7.95 2.39 17.46
N SER A 146 7.44 3.59 17.58
CA SER A 146 7.30 4.25 18.90
C SER A 146 6.38 5.46 18.86
N ALA A 147 5.48 5.49 19.83
CA ALA A 147 4.76 6.70 20.18
C ALA A 147 5.66 7.61 21.03
N GLN A 148 5.90 8.83 20.59
CA GLN A 148 6.39 9.86 21.51
C GLN A 148 5.25 10.29 22.41
N GLU A 149 5.50 10.44 23.72
CA GLU A 149 4.52 10.99 24.65
C GLU A 149 4.13 12.40 24.19
N SER A 150 2.92 12.51 23.70
CA SER A 150 2.24 13.78 23.46
C SER A 150 1.08 13.85 24.45
N GLY A 151 0.69 15.00 24.94
CA GLY A 151 -0.47 15.16 25.83
C GLY A 151 -1.81 14.71 25.22
N ARG A 152 -1.78 13.95 24.11
CA ARG A 152 -2.91 13.36 23.38
C ARG A 152 -2.55 11.93 22.96
N LEU A 153 -3.53 11.22 22.38
CA LEU A 153 -3.26 9.92 21.76
C LEU A 153 -2.19 10.07 20.67
N PRO A 154 -1.06 9.35 20.76
CA PRO A 154 0.01 9.45 19.79
C PRO A 154 -0.41 8.85 18.46
N SER A 155 0.02 9.45 17.34
CA SER A 155 -0.07 8.83 16.03
C SER A 155 1.00 7.73 15.92
N VAL A 156 0.55 6.48 15.88
CA VAL A 156 1.43 5.29 15.86
C VAL A 156 1.55 4.64 14.49
N CYS A 157 0.90 5.21 13.48
CA CYS A 157 0.88 4.63 12.14
C CYS A 157 1.02 5.67 11.03
N ASP A 158 1.50 5.22 9.88
CA ASP A 158 1.36 5.84 8.59
C ASP A 158 0.42 5.02 7.71
N TYR A 159 0.08 5.57 6.56
CA TYR A 159 -0.85 4.96 5.63
C TYR A 159 -0.23 4.85 4.24
N LEU A 160 -0.49 3.74 3.57
CA LEU A 160 -0.25 3.60 2.15
C LEU A 160 -1.61 3.65 1.44
N VAL A 161 -1.83 4.70 0.68
CA VAL A 161 -3.02 4.86 -0.14
C VAL A 161 -2.76 4.18 -1.48
N TRP A 162 -3.54 3.17 -1.80
CA TRP A 162 -3.34 2.32 -2.98
C TRP A 162 -4.45 2.52 -4.00
N TYR A 163 -4.07 2.92 -5.22
CA TYR A 163 -4.94 3.05 -6.37
C TYR A 163 -4.41 2.22 -7.55
N ALA A 164 -5.33 1.73 -8.36
CA ALA A 164 -5.00 1.19 -9.67
C ALA A 164 -5.09 2.29 -10.75
N ARG A 165 -4.44 2.08 -11.89
CA ARG A 165 -4.76 2.83 -13.10
C ARG A 165 -6.15 2.46 -13.61
N ASP A 166 -6.46 1.15 -13.61
CA ASP A 166 -7.77 0.56 -13.91
C ASP A 166 -7.97 -0.63 -12.98
N ALA A 167 -8.92 -0.51 -12.05
CA ALA A 167 -9.19 -1.53 -11.03
C ALA A 167 -9.63 -2.87 -11.64
N GLY A 168 -10.32 -2.83 -12.79
CA GLY A 168 -10.76 -4.03 -13.50
C GLY A 168 -9.63 -4.82 -14.18
N ARG A 169 -8.49 -4.18 -14.42
CA ARG A 169 -7.31 -4.75 -15.10
C ARG A 169 -6.10 -4.90 -14.21
N MET A 170 -6.20 -4.45 -12.96
CA MET A 170 -5.12 -4.41 -11.99
C MET A 170 -4.50 -5.79 -11.76
N LYS A 171 -3.16 -5.87 -11.85
CA LYS A 171 -2.41 -7.09 -11.57
C LYS A 171 -2.16 -7.22 -10.08
N PHE A 172 -2.73 -8.25 -9.47
CA PHE A 172 -2.53 -8.58 -8.06
C PHE A 172 -2.18 -10.05 -7.86
N ASN A 173 -1.02 -10.29 -7.31
CA ASN A 173 -0.59 -11.64 -6.92
C ASN A 173 -0.83 -11.80 -5.41
N ARG A 174 -1.76 -12.68 -5.06
CA ARG A 174 -2.05 -12.97 -3.64
C ARG A 174 -0.82 -13.62 -2.99
N VAL A 175 -0.39 -13.03 -1.90
CA VAL A 175 0.64 -13.63 -1.05
C VAL A 175 -0.07 -14.55 -0.04
N TRP A 176 0.04 -15.85 -0.27
CA TRP A 176 -0.52 -16.84 0.64
C TRP A 176 0.47 -17.09 1.77
N GLN A 177 0.00 -16.97 2.99
CA GLN A 177 0.74 -17.41 4.18
C GLN A 177 0.11 -18.72 4.69
N ALA A 178 0.96 -19.69 5.02
CA ALA A 178 0.48 -20.88 5.71
C ALA A 178 -0.02 -20.45 7.09
N LYS A 179 -1.25 -20.83 7.42
CA LYS A 179 -1.81 -20.60 8.76
C LYS A 179 -1.29 -21.67 9.72
N SER A 180 -1.06 -21.27 10.97
CA SER A 180 -0.74 -22.14 12.08
C SER A 180 -1.83 -22.08 13.15
N ALA A 181 -1.87 -23.04 14.07
CA ALA A 181 -2.84 -23.07 15.16
C ALA A 181 -2.76 -21.85 16.08
N SER A 182 -1.62 -21.15 16.11
CA SER A 182 -1.37 -19.96 16.95
C SER A 182 -1.75 -18.65 16.30
N ASP A 183 -2.13 -18.63 15.01
CA ASP A 183 -2.42 -17.39 14.30
C ASP A 183 -3.76 -16.78 14.74
N PRO A 184 -3.87 -15.44 14.75
CA PRO A 184 -5.14 -14.77 15.00
C PRO A 184 -6.25 -15.22 14.04
N GLY A 185 -7.45 -15.47 14.56
CA GLY A 185 -8.61 -15.86 13.76
C GLY A 185 -8.67 -17.30 13.30
N VAL A 186 -7.85 -18.19 13.89
CA VAL A 186 -7.92 -19.65 13.64
C VAL A 186 -8.69 -20.42 14.70
N SER A 187 -9.19 -19.75 15.75
CA SER A 187 -9.99 -20.38 16.83
C SER A 187 -11.20 -21.16 16.32
N ASP A 188 -11.76 -20.76 15.19
CA ASP A 188 -12.96 -21.36 14.60
C ASP A 188 -12.64 -22.58 13.72
N TYR A 189 -11.35 -22.85 13.45
CA TYR A 189 -10.90 -24.00 12.69
C TYR A 189 -10.90 -25.25 13.59
N ASN A 190 -12.07 -25.86 13.76
CA ASN A 190 -12.28 -26.98 14.67
C ASN A 190 -12.54 -28.32 13.97
N ARG A 191 -12.43 -28.34 12.63
CA ARG A 191 -12.65 -29.52 11.80
C ARG A 191 -11.48 -29.74 10.83
N VAL A 192 -11.31 -30.99 10.44
CA VAL A 192 -10.28 -31.41 9.49
C VAL A 192 -10.88 -32.28 8.40
N GLN A 193 -10.43 -32.02 7.16
CA GLN A 193 -10.66 -32.88 6.00
C GLN A 193 -9.41 -33.72 5.77
N LEU A 194 -9.57 -35.04 5.79
CA LEU A 194 -8.49 -35.99 5.53
C LEU A 194 -8.23 -36.15 4.02
N PRO A 195 -7.07 -36.67 3.60
CA PRO A 195 -6.73 -36.88 2.20
C PRO A 195 -7.72 -37.74 1.42
N ASN A 196 -8.41 -38.66 2.10
CA ASN A 196 -9.46 -39.50 1.53
C ASN A 196 -10.82 -38.79 1.37
N GLY A 197 -10.88 -37.48 1.62
CA GLY A 197 -12.10 -36.67 1.56
C GLY A 197 -13.00 -36.75 2.80
N SER A 198 -12.77 -37.67 3.74
CA SER A 198 -13.55 -37.75 4.96
C SER A 198 -13.32 -36.56 5.88
N ARG A 199 -14.36 -36.17 6.62
CA ARG A 199 -14.36 -34.97 7.47
C ARG A 199 -14.72 -35.37 8.92
N ARG A 200 -13.96 -34.83 9.88
CA ARG A 200 -14.21 -35.02 11.30
C ARG A 200 -13.88 -33.80 12.13
N PRO A 201 -14.38 -33.67 13.36
CA PRO A 201 -13.87 -32.70 14.32
C PRO A 201 -12.39 -32.94 14.59
N MET A 202 -11.65 -31.89 14.90
CA MET A 202 -10.28 -31.96 15.39
C MET A 202 -10.29 -32.34 16.88
N SER A 203 -9.30 -33.11 17.29
CA SER A 203 -9.02 -33.31 18.69
C SER A 203 -8.43 -32.04 19.32
N ARG A 204 -8.47 -31.94 20.67
CA ARG A 204 -7.88 -30.78 21.37
C ARG A 204 -6.41 -30.59 21.07
N GLN A 205 -5.64 -31.66 20.94
CA GLN A 205 -4.22 -31.61 20.60
C GLN A 205 -3.98 -31.12 19.16
N GLU A 206 -4.85 -31.49 18.23
CA GLU A 206 -4.77 -31.01 16.83
C GLU A 206 -5.18 -29.54 16.70
N MET A 207 -6.14 -29.08 17.52
CA MET A 207 -6.51 -27.66 17.55
C MET A 207 -5.39 -26.76 18.11
N GLU A 208 -4.65 -27.27 19.10
CA GLU A 208 -3.51 -26.56 19.71
C GLU A 208 -2.26 -26.57 18.81
N ASP A 209 -2.11 -27.63 18.00
CA ASP A 209 -0.91 -27.83 17.18
C ASP A 209 -1.26 -28.60 15.88
N TRP A 210 -1.33 -27.87 14.77
CA TRP A 210 -1.65 -28.44 13.47
C TRP A 210 -0.56 -29.37 12.90
N SER A 211 0.64 -29.36 13.45
CA SER A 211 1.67 -30.34 13.07
C SER A 211 1.30 -31.76 13.42
N LYS A 212 0.33 -31.96 14.35
CA LYS A 212 -0.21 -33.26 14.74
C LYS A 212 -1.31 -33.80 13.83
N LEU A 213 -1.73 -33.00 12.84
CA LEU A 213 -2.67 -33.45 11.83
C LEU A 213 -2.03 -34.51 10.93
N PRO A 214 -2.80 -35.47 10.41
CA PRO A 214 -2.33 -36.40 9.41
C PRO A 214 -1.76 -35.67 8.19
N GLU A 215 -0.73 -36.22 7.59
CA GLU A 215 -0.13 -35.65 6.39
C GLU A 215 -1.17 -35.46 5.27
N GLY A 216 -1.17 -34.28 4.65
CA GLY A 216 -2.16 -33.91 3.64
C GLY A 216 -3.55 -33.56 4.15
N ALA A 217 -3.78 -33.59 5.47
CA ALA A 217 -5.03 -33.14 6.06
C ALA A 217 -5.15 -31.61 6.00
N ARG A 218 -6.38 -31.10 5.87
CA ARG A 218 -6.67 -29.66 5.75
C ARG A 218 -7.62 -29.21 6.86
N PRO A 219 -7.17 -28.33 7.77
CA PRO A 219 -8.07 -27.69 8.73
C PRO A 219 -9.10 -26.82 8.01
N TYR A 220 -10.34 -26.82 8.49
CA TYR A 220 -11.38 -25.95 7.95
C TYR A 220 -12.37 -25.54 9.04
N THR A 221 -13.09 -24.47 8.80
CA THR A 221 -14.26 -24.06 9.57
C THR A 221 -15.52 -24.22 8.72
N GLN A 222 -16.66 -24.42 9.38
CA GLN A 222 -17.97 -24.36 8.73
C GLN A 222 -18.48 -22.93 8.86
N ASP A 223 -18.89 -22.35 7.76
CA ASP A 223 -19.53 -21.04 7.74
C ASP A 223 -21.00 -21.16 7.34
N ASN A 224 -21.77 -20.16 7.72
CA ASN A 224 -23.20 -20.12 7.44
C ASN A 224 -23.43 -19.62 6.00
N LEU A 225 -24.14 -20.38 5.19
CA LEU A 225 -24.52 -19.99 3.82
C LEU A 225 -25.73 -19.05 3.78
N THR A 226 -26.36 -18.81 4.94
CA THR A 226 -27.53 -17.92 4.97
C THR A 226 -27.11 -16.45 4.89
N SER A 227 -27.75 -15.69 4.00
CA SER A 227 -27.61 -14.24 3.95
C SER A 227 -28.26 -13.60 5.17
N SER A 228 -27.70 -12.50 5.66
CA SER A 228 -28.31 -11.67 6.71
C SER A 228 -29.57 -10.91 6.24
N ARG A 229 -29.86 -10.91 4.94
CA ARG A 229 -31.07 -10.32 4.34
C ARG A 229 -32.01 -11.40 3.79
N PRO A 230 -33.33 -11.13 3.71
CA PRO A 230 -34.25 -12.00 3.00
C PRO A 230 -33.84 -12.20 1.53
N ALA A 231 -34.00 -13.41 1.02
CA ALA A 231 -33.71 -13.69 -0.39
C ALA A 231 -34.58 -12.84 -1.30
N GLY A 232 -33.95 -12.15 -2.27
CA GLY A 232 -34.65 -11.47 -3.36
C GLY A 232 -34.91 -12.43 -4.55
N ALA A 233 -35.68 -12.00 -5.51
CA ALA A 233 -36.02 -12.82 -6.70
C ALA A 233 -34.77 -13.28 -7.50
N GLY A 234 -33.65 -12.52 -7.45
CA GLY A 234 -32.41 -12.87 -8.12
C GLY A 234 -31.51 -13.83 -7.31
N ASP A 235 -31.87 -14.13 -6.05
CA ASP A 235 -31.08 -15.02 -5.18
C ASP A 235 -31.60 -16.48 -5.26
N LEU A 236 -32.69 -16.72 -5.98
CA LEU A 236 -33.32 -18.03 -6.16
C LEU A 236 -32.80 -18.72 -7.44
N ALA A 237 -31.46 -18.84 -7.55
CA ALA A 237 -30.85 -19.60 -8.62
C ALA A 237 -30.70 -21.07 -8.23
N THR A 238 -31.03 -22.00 -9.13
CA THR A 238 -30.71 -23.41 -8.93
C THR A 238 -29.25 -23.65 -9.29
N TYR A 239 -28.46 -24.15 -8.35
CA TYR A 239 -27.08 -24.55 -8.59
C TYR A 239 -26.98 -26.07 -8.54
N GLU A 240 -26.41 -26.66 -9.57
CA GLU A 240 -25.93 -28.04 -9.51
C GLU A 240 -24.59 -28.06 -8.77
N PHE A 241 -24.53 -28.89 -7.74
CA PHE A 241 -23.31 -29.04 -6.95
C PHE A 241 -22.89 -30.51 -6.94
N ASN A 242 -21.72 -30.81 -7.49
CA ASN A 242 -21.15 -32.16 -7.58
C ASN A 242 -22.08 -33.20 -8.26
N ASP A 243 -22.71 -32.85 -9.37
CA ASP A 243 -23.59 -33.75 -10.15
C ASP A 243 -24.79 -34.30 -9.35
N GLN A 244 -25.26 -33.57 -8.29
CA GLN A 244 -26.46 -33.92 -7.48
C GLN A 244 -27.50 -32.80 -7.51
#